data_f139b6f0cac035a23552af1cbc543040
#
_entry.id   f139b6f0cac035a23552af1cbc543040
#
_cell.length_a   1.000
_cell.length_b   1.000
_cell.length_c   1.000
_cell.angle_alpha   90.00
_cell.angle_beta   90.00
_cell.angle_gamma   90.00
#
_symmetry.space_group_name_H-M   'P 1'
#
loop_
_entity.id
_entity.type
_entity.pdbx_description
1 polymer ?
#
loop_
_entity_poly.entity_id
_entity_poly.type
_entity_poly.pdbx_seq_one_letter_code
_entity_poly.pdbx_strand_id
1 'polypeptide(L)'
;MNENYLLHNETAKKLYFEYAKDLPIITLCSQNKPSDKIYNNITEAFLSNDFYKLDAMRDCGVDEKYITGDASDYEKFKAFCSILPKFAGHPLYLLSHIELKKHFDCDLNICEDNCDLIWNEVNRKIISDTLNEEQLLKHTKIEYHYSLTLSWMQELYSNDEITDLNSLEKTLIDYVNEANNNGCRIAEYNSFSDFVKPNPFLANEIVKRIKSKDPNVEVEDCDLLDMQIARTLGIEYRKLGLRWLLKGSHVDEDALDYLEKNNALPKTRNYIQFEIGQSEDYLELQLRGYAAKHPVGNAICTVNSADNCLCFARNDYFRRIVCNIIGSWVENGEYTSDEKTLKKLIEDILYNNLKEAIS
;
A
#
# COMPACT_ATOMS: atom_id res chain seq x y z
N MET A 1 -16.56 12.59 15.73
CA MET A 1 -16.99 11.83 14.53
C MET A 1 -17.91 10.69 14.94
N ASN A 2 -18.92 10.29 14.12
CA ASN A 2 -19.80 9.17 14.44
C ASN A 2 -18.99 7.85 14.37
N GLU A 3 -19.02 7.02 15.42
CA GLU A 3 -18.28 5.75 15.45
C GLU A 3 -18.75 4.74 14.39
N ASN A 4 -19.98 4.89 13.91
CA ASN A 4 -20.58 4.00 12.88
C ASN A 4 -20.35 4.49 11.42
N TYR A 5 -19.45 5.48 11.22
CA TYR A 5 -19.22 5.95 9.87
C TYR A 5 -18.82 4.79 8.93
N LEU A 6 -19.31 4.80 7.69
CA LEU A 6 -19.14 3.75 6.68
C LEU A 6 -19.71 2.36 7.05
N LEU A 7 -20.40 2.17 8.15
CA LEU A 7 -21.01 0.90 8.54
C LEU A 7 -22.52 0.99 8.32
N HIS A 8 -23.00 0.48 7.20
CA HIS A 8 -24.35 0.75 6.68
C HIS A 8 -25.41 -0.22 7.22
N ASN A 9 -25.03 -1.40 7.74
CA ASN A 9 -25.95 -2.39 8.27
C ASN A 9 -25.47 -2.97 9.61
N GLU A 10 -26.36 -3.65 10.33
CA GLU A 10 -26.04 -4.17 11.68
C GLU A 10 -24.98 -5.27 11.64
N THR A 11 -25.01 -6.12 10.61
CA THR A 11 -23.97 -7.15 10.42
C THR A 11 -22.60 -6.52 10.20
N ALA A 12 -22.50 -5.50 9.36
CA ALA A 12 -21.25 -4.76 9.15
C ALA A 12 -20.70 -4.13 10.44
N LYS A 13 -21.58 -3.53 11.26
CA LYS A 13 -21.19 -2.99 12.58
C LYS A 13 -20.64 -4.08 13.49
N LYS A 14 -21.34 -5.22 13.59
CA LYS A 14 -20.89 -6.36 14.37
C LYS A 14 -19.53 -6.87 13.89
N LEU A 15 -19.37 -7.11 12.59
CA LEU A 15 -18.11 -7.57 12.00
C LEU A 15 -16.95 -6.63 12.34
N TYR A 16 -17.19 -5.32 12.22
CA TYR A 16 -16.15 -4.34 12.50
C TYR A 16 -15.81 -4.25 14.00
N PHE A 17 -16.82 -4.01 14.86
CA PHE A 17 -16.56 -3.73 16.28
C PHE A 17 -16.10 -4.96 17.06
N GLU A 18 -16.59 -6.17 16.71
CA GLU A 18 -16.27 -7.38 17.44
C GLU A 18 -15.05 -8.12 16.89
N TYR A 19 -14.78 -8.03 15.56
CA TYR A 19 -13.76 -8.89 14.94
C TYR A 19 -12.65 -8.12 14.23
N ALA A 20 -12.94 -6.97 13.59
CA ALA A 20 -11.95 -6.29 12.75
C ALA A 20 -11.16 -5.16 13.46
N LYS A 21 -11.84 -4.38 14.31
CA LYS A 21 -11.34 -3.11 14.88
C LYS A 21 -10.01 -3.26 15.61
N ASP A 22 -9.89 -4.31 16.43
CA ASP A 22 -8.74 -4.51 17.31
C ASP A 22 -7.68 -5.48 16.76
N LEU A 23 -7.85 -5.98 15.53
CA LEU A 23 -6.80 -6.77 14.87
C LEU A 23 -5.52 -5.93 14.71
N PRO A 24 -4.35 -6.55 14.89
CA PRO A 24 -3.09 -5.89 14.54
C PRO A 24 -3.07 -5.49 13.06
N ILE A 25 -2.31 -4.47 12.72
CA ILE A 25 -2.09 -4.01 11.36
C ILE A 25 -0.70 -4.45 10.93
N ILE A 26 -0.59 -5.04 9.75
CA ILE A 26 0.70 -5.31 9.11
C ILE A 26 0.90 -4.28 8.01
N THR A 27 2.01 -3.54 8.07
CA THR A 27 2.43 -2.63 7.01
C THR A 27 3.67 -3.18 6.31
N LEU A 28 3.64 -3.16 4.98
CA LEU A 28 4.78 -3.47 4.13
C LEU A 28 5.43 -2.16 3.70
N CYS A 29 6.73 -2.02 3.88
CA CYS A 29 7.44 -0.78 3.62
C CYS A 29 8.75 -1.02 2.87
N SER A 30 9.11 -0.11 1.99
CA SER A 30 10.35 -0.18 1.20
C SER A 30 11.62 0.11 2.00
N GLN A 31 11.51 0.60 3.23
CA GLN A 31 12.62 0.85 4.13
C GLN A 31 12.86 -0.34 5.06
N ASN A 32 14.12 -0.61 5.41
CA ASN A 32 14.45 -1.73 6.29
C ASN A 32 14.09 -1.52 7.77
N LYS A 33 13.85 -0.28 8.18
CA LYS A 33 13.41 0.08 9.54
C LYS A 33 12.67 1.43 9.53
N PRO A 34 11.78 1.68 10.49
CA PRO A 34 11.21 3.00 10.72
C PRO A 34 12.29 4.04 11.00
N SER A 35 12.03 5.28 10.62
CA SER A 35 12.94 6.39 10.93
C SER A 35 12.97 6.66 12.43
N ASP A 36 14.16 6.86 12.98
CA ASP A 36 14.38 7.29 14.35
C ASP A 36 14.44 8.83 14.50
N LYS A 37 14.34 9.55 13.38
CA LYS A 37 14.30 11.01 13.36
C LYS A 37 13.08 11.52 14.11
N ILE A 38 13.31 12.33 15.16
CA ILE A 38 12.25 13.00 15.92
C ILE A 38 11.63 14.09 15.05
N TYR A 39 10.30 14.14 15.02
CA TYR A 39 9.58 15.19 14.33
C TYR A 39 9.65 16.50 15.09
N ASN A 40 9.81 17.62 14.38
CA ASN A 40 9.84 18.96 15.01
C ASN A 40 8.43 19.56 15.16
N ASN A 41 7.51 19.18 14.28
CA ASN A 41 6.16 19.74 14.25
C ASN A 41 5.18 18.85 13.48
N ILE A 42 3.89 19.24 13.49
CA ILE A 42 2.80 18.53 12.83
C ILE A 42 2.98 18.46 11.30
N THR A 43 3.58 19.46 10.67
CA THR A 43 3.81 19.42 9.21
C THR A 43 4.74 18.28 8.85
N GLU A 44 5.84 18.11 9.57
CA GLU A 44 6.75 16.97 9.35
C GLU A 44 6.08 15.63 9.62
N ALA A 45 5.33 15.51 10.71
CA ALA A 45 4.73 14.24 11.13
C ALA A 45 3.49 13.83 10.32
N PHE A 46 2.71 14.83 9.86
CA PHE A 46 1.36 14.59 9.36
C PHE A 46 1.17 14.93 7.87
N LEU A 47 1.95 15.86 7.32
CA LEU A 47 1.73 16.40 5.98
C LEU A 47 2.87 16.08 4.99
N SER A 48 4.12 16.31 5.37
CA SER A 48 5.25 16.40 4.42
C SER A 48 5.53 15.13 3.61
N ASN A 49 5.21 13.95 4.15
CA ASN A 49 5.45 12.65 3.50
C ASN A 49 4.15 11.97 3.03
N ASP A 50 3.02 12.70 3.04
CA ASP A 50 1.75 12.17 2.58
C ASP A 50 1.40 12.72 1.21
N PHE A 51 1.82 12.03 0.15
CA PHE A 51 1.57 12.43 -1.24
C PHE A 51 0.09 12.66 -1.53
N TYR A 52 -0.81 11.90 -0.89
CA TYR A 52 -2.25 12.05 -1.06
C TYR A 52 -2.76 13.41 -0.55
N LYS A 53 -2.22 13.89 0.58
CA LYS A 53 -2.52 15.23 1.09
C LYS A 53 -1.90 16.33 0.24
N LEU A 54 -0.65 16.12 -0.21
CA LEU A 54 0.05 17.09 -1.07
C LEU A 54 -0.62 17.23 -2.44
N ASP A 55 -1.06 16.14 -3.05
CA ASP A 55 -1.79 16.17 -4.32
C ASP A 55 -3.15 16.86 -4.16
N ALA A 56 -3.87 16.61 -3.07
CA ALA A 56 -5.11 17.31 -2.77
C ALA A 56 -4.92 18.83 -2.63
N MET A 57 -3.78 19.28 -2.10
CA MET A 57 -3.43 20.71 -2.08
C MET A 57 -3.23 21.25 -3.51
N ARG A 58 -2.56 20.50 -4.38
CA ARG A 58 -2.37 20.86 -5.80
C ARG A 58 -3.71 20.94 -6.53
N ASP A 59 -4.58 19.97 -6.34
CA ASP A 59 -5.92 19.94 -6.93
C ASP A 59 -6.79 21.13 -6.50
N CYS A 60 -6.56 21.65 -5.30
CA CYS A 60 -7.20 22.88 -4.82
C CYS A 60 -6.52 24.16 -5.31
N GLY A 61 -5.46 24.09 -6.10
CA GLY A 61 -4.75 25.24 -6.64
C GLY A 61 -3.86 25.96 -5.61
N VAL A 62 -3.42 25.25 -4.55
CA VAL A 62 -2.44 25.79 -3.61
C VAL A 62 -1.10 25.96 -4.34
N ASP A 63 -0.46 27.13 -4.16
CA ASP A 63 0.86 27.39 -4.74
C ASP A 63 1.90 26.41 -4.20
N GLU A 64 2.75 25.87 -5.08
CA GLU A 64 3.78 24.87 -4.73
C GLU A 64 4.72 25.34 -3.62
N LYS A 65 4.87 26.65 -3.46
CA LYS A 65 5.58 27.27 -2.33
C LYS A 65 5.08 26.75 -0.98
N TYR A 66 3.76 26.55 -0.83
CA TYR A 66 3.11 26.08 0.41
C TYR A 66 2.94 24.56 0.45
N ILE A 67 3.41 23.81 -0.55
CA ILE A 67 3.34 22.36 -0.62
C ILE A 67 4.71 21.76 -0.33
N THR A 68 5.62 21.83 -1.30
CA THR A 68 7.00 21.32 -1.18
C THR A 68 8.06 22.42 -1.21
N GLY A 69 7.67 23.69 -1.49
CA GLY A 69 8.59 24.81 -1.62
C GLY A 69 9.06 25.37 -0.27
N ASP A 70 9.47 26.66 -0.27
CA ASP A 70 10.22 27.32 0.80
C ASP A 70 9.37 28.01 1.88
N ALA A 71 8.04 27.88 1.86
CA ALA A 71 7.19 28.38 2.93
C ALA A 71 7.51 27.65 4.25
N SER A 72 7.28 28.34 5.38
CA SER A 72 7.45 27.73 6.69
C SER A 72 6.48 26.56 6.89
N ASP A 73 6.82 25.63 7.77
CA ASP A 73 5.98 24.47 8.10
C ASP A 73 4.61 24.89 8.61
N TYR A 74 4.53 25.98 9.38
CA TYR A 74 3.25 26.53 9.82
C TYR A 74 2.39 27.02 8.64
N GLU A 75 2.97 27.72 7.67
CA GLU A 75 2.24 28.22 6.50
C GLU A 75 1.75 27.06 5.62
N LYS A 76 2.55 25.99 5.46
CA LYS A 76 2.16 24.75 4.77
C LYS A 76 0.99 24.08 5.46
N PHE A 77 1.04 23.94 6.79
CA PHE A 77 -0.06 23.37 7.58
C PHE A 77 -1.32 24.21 7.49
N LYS A 78 -1.19 25.54 7.58
CA LYS A 78 -2.31 26.48 7.44
C LYS A 78 -2.97 26.38 6.06
N ALA A 79 -2.18 26.26 4.99
CA ALA A 79 -2.69 26.06 3.64
C ALA A 79 -3.50 24.75 3.55
N PHE A 80 -3.02 23.65 4.15
CA PHE A 80 -3.75 22.39 4.22
C PHE A 80 -5.07 22.55 5.02
N CYS A 81 -5.04 23.20 6.17
CA CYS A 81 -6.26 23.45 6.96
C CYS A 81 -7.32 24.24 6.19
N SER A 82 -6.92 25.17 5.33
CA SER A 82 -7.85 25.99 4.53
C SER A 82 -8.56 25.22 3.43
N ILE A 83 -7.95 24.15 2.91
CA ILE A 83 -8.52 23.37 1.80
C ILE A 83 -9.32 22.15 2.27
N LEU A 84 -8.98 21.56 3.41
CA LEU A 84 -9.57 20.30 3.85
C LEU A 84 -11.11 20.32 3.95
N PRO A 85 -11.78 21.42 4.42
CA PRO A 85 -13.25 21.49 4.42
C PRO A 85 -13.92 21.36 3.05
N LYS A 86 -13.19 21.57 1.94
CA LYS A 86 -13.71 21.38 0.58
C LYS A 86 -13.92 19.90 0.20
N PHE A 87 -13.32 18.99 0.97
CA PHE A 87 -13.34 17.55 0.73
C PHE A 87 -14.51 16.83 1.41
N ALA A 88 -15.69 17.44 1.45
CA ALA A 88 -16.89 16.79 1.97
C ALA A 88 -17.22 15.51 1.17
N GLY A 89 -17.38 14.38 1.87
CA GLY A 89 -17.61 13.06 1.25
C GLY A 89 -16.38 12.37 0.66
N HIS A 90 -15.25 13.05 0.60
CA HIS A 90 -13.99 12.47 0.14
C HIS A 90 -13.24 11.81 1.30
N PRO A 91 -12.59 10.63 1.10
CA PRO A 91 -11.85 9.94 2.17
C PRO A 91 -10.83 10.81 2.92
N LEU A 92 -10.16 11.73 2.21
CA LEU A 92 -9.14 12.61 2.79
C LEU A 92 -9.63 13.35 4.05
N TYR A 93 -10.87 13.89 4.02
CA TYR A 93 -11.45 14.60 5.15
C TYR A 93 -11.51 13.71 6.40
N LEU A 94 -12.06 12.51 6.22
CA LEU A 94 -12.24 11.54 7.28
C LEU A 94 -10.90 11.00 7.81
N LEU A 95 -10.01 10.59 6.91
CA LEU A 95 -8.70 10.04 7.25
C LEU A 95 -7.86 11.03 8.04
N SER A 96 -7.83 12.30 7.61
CA SER A 96 -7.07 13.36 8.31
C SER A 96 -7.53 13.55 9.75
N HIS A 97 -8.85 13.50 10.02
CA HIS A 97 -9.38 13.62 11.36
C HIS A 97 -9.13 12.37 12.23
N ILE A 98 -9.19 11.17 11.64
CA ILE A 98 -8.85 9.92 12.35
C ILE A 98 -7.36 9.92 12.76
N GLU A 99 -6.48 10.32 11.86
CA GLU A 99 -5.05 10.43 12.13
C GLU A 99 -4.76 11.45 13.23
N LEU A 100 -5.36 12.65 13.11
CA LEU A 100 -5.20 13.71 14.12
C LEU A 100 -5.61 13.22 15.51
N LYS A 101 -6.77 12.58 15.62
CA LYS A 101 -7.25 12.01 16.87
C LYS A 101 -6.39 10.87 17.38
N LYS A 102 -6.06 9.91 16.51
CA LYS A 102 -5.40 8.67 16.92
C LYS A 102 -3.96 8.85 17.33
N HIS A 103 -3.22 9.65 16.56
CA HIS A 103 -1.79 9.83 16.78
C HIS A 103 -1.49 10.97 17.75
N PHE A 104 -2.31 12.02 17.74
CA PHE A 104 -2.02 13.23 18.49
C PHE A 104 -3.06 13.56 19.57
N ASP A 105 -4.11 12.72 19.73
CA ASP A 105 -5.19 12.90 20.73
C ASP A 105 -5.91 14.26 20.61
N CYS A 106 -6.00 14.77 19.37
CA CYS A 106 -6.63 16.05 19.06
C CYS A 106 -7.95 15.81 18.31
N ASP A 107 -9.07 16.24 18.87
CA ASP A 107 -10.43 16.07 18.31
C ASP A 107 -10.95 17.34 17.60
N LEU A 108 -10.11 18.35 17.41
CA LEU A 108 -10.50 19.60 16.75
C LEU A 108 -10.79 19.35 15.25
N ASN A 109 -11.79 20.06 14.74
CA ASN A 109 -12.06 20.07 13.31
C ASN A 109 -10.93 20.78 12.56
N ILE A 110 -10.35 20.11 11.55
CA ILE A 110 -9.27 20.69 10.74
C ILE A 110 -9.88 21.71 9.77
N CYS A 111 -9.69 22.97 10.07
CA CYS A 111 -10.13 24.10 9.27
C CYS A 111 -9.25 25.33 9.59
N GLU A 112 -9.38 26.40 8.82
CA GLU A 112 -8.57 27.60 9.01
C GLU A 112 -8.73 28.22 10.41
N ASP A 113 -9.95 28.25 10.93
CA ASP A 113 -10.25 28.85 12.27
C ASP A 113 -9.57 28.09 13.42
N ASN A 114 -9.37 26.79 13.29
CA ASN A 114 -8.75 25.95 14.32
C ASN A 114 -7.25 25.71 14.09
N CYS A 115 -6.69 26.21 13.00
CA CYS A 115 -5.30 25.91 12.61
C CYS A 115 -4.31 26.22 13.74
N ASP A 116 -4.41 27.40 14.38
CA ASP A 116 -3.52 27.82 15.46
C ASP A 116 -3.65 26.94 16.71
N LEU A 117 -4.86 26.53 17.04
CA LEU A 117 -5.13 25.66 18.19
C LEU A 117 -4.52 24.27 17.94
N ILE A 118 -4.78 23.67 16.78
CA ILE A 118 -4.23 22.37 16.39
C ILE A 118 -2.70 22.42 16.37
N TRP A 119 -2.13 23.46 15.73
CA TRP A 119 -0.68 23.66 15.67
C TRP A 119 -0.05 23.66 17.06
N ASN A 120 -0.58 24.46 17.97
CA ASN A 120 -0.02 24.57 19.30
C ASN A 120 -0.21 23.31 20.15
N GLU A 121 -1.37 22.67 20.08
CA GLU A 121 -1.70 21.48 20.87
C GLU A 121 -0.87 20.29 20.43
N VAL A 122 -0.86 20.01 19.11
CA VAL A 122 -0.17 18.85 18.54
C VAL A 122 1.35 19.01 18.65
N ASN A 123 1.91 20.19 18.38
CA ASN A 123 3.35 20.39 18.47
C ASN A 123 3.85 20.27 19.91
N ARG A 124 3.05 20.69 20.91
CA ARG A 124 3.40 20.44 22.31
C ARG A 124 3.54 18.96 22.60
N LYS A 125 2.63 18.13 22.07
CA LYS A 125 2.67 16.68 22.23
C LYS A 125 3.85 16.07 21.47
N ILE A 126 4.09 16.45 20.23
CA ILE A 126 5.24 15.98 19.43
C ILE A 126 6.56 16.19 20.18
N ILE A 127 6.73 17.40 20.75
CA ILE A 127 7.95 17.77 21.49
C ILE A 127 8.04 17.03 22.82
N SER A 128 6.94 16.99 23.61
CA SER A 128 6.95 16.34 24.94
C SER A 128 7.21 14.85 24.86
N ASP A 129 6.66 14.18 23.85
CA ASP A 129 6.74 12.74 23.68
C ASP A 129 7.91 12.33 22.79
N THR A 130 8.69 13.30 22.25
CA THR A 130 9.79 13.09 21.32
C THR A 130 9.41 12.17 20.15
N LEU A 131 8.23 12.43 19.54
CA LEU A 131 7.61 11.52 18.59
C LEU A 131 8.47 11.29 17.35
N ASN A 132 8.56 10.04 16.95
CA ASN A 132 9.15 9.57 15.70
C ASN A 132 8.28 8.45 15.09
N GLU A 133 8.67 7.90 13.93
CA GLU A 133 7.89 6.85 13.26
C GLU A 133 7.74 5.60 14.12
N GLU A 134 8.79 5.15 14.79
CA GLU A 134 8.75 3.96 15.63
C GLU A 134 7.71 4.07 16.75
N GLN A 135 7.63 5.24 17.37
CA GLN A 135 6.65 5.49 18.43
C GLN A 135 5.21 5.56 17.91
N LEU A 136 4.99 6.20 16.73
CA LEU A 136 3.68 6.24 16.09
C LEU A 136 3.18 4.83 15.74
N LEU A 137 4.05 3.97 15.21
CA LEU A 137 3.73 2.57 14.91
C LEU A 137 3.37 1.78 16.17
N LYS A 138 4.15 1.92 17.25
CA LYS A 138 3.88 1.26 18.54
C LYS A 138 2.54 1.66 19.14
N HIS A 139 2.18 2.93 19.10
CA HIS A 139 0.90 3.42 19.64
C HIS A 139 -0.32 2.82 18.92
N THR A 140 -0.17 2.43 17.67
CA THR A 140 -1.25 1.92 16.84
C THR A 140 -1.24 0.41 16.62
N LYS A 141 -0.34 -0.33 17.29
CA LYS A 141 -0.16 -1.78 17.14
C LYS A 141 0.12 -2.20 15.69
N ILE A 142 0.90 -1.39 14.98
CA ILE A 142 1.29 -1.68 13.60
C ILE A 142 2.56 -2.53 13.62
N GLU A 143 2.48 -3.69 12.97
CA GLU A 143 3.63 -4.56 12.70
C GLU A 143 4.31 -4.11 11.41
N TYR A 144 5.55 -3.68 11.53
CA TYR A 144 6.36 -3.20 10.41
C TYR A 144 7.13 -4.35 9.76
N HIS A 145 7.02 -4.48 8.44
CA HIS A 145 7.77 -5.46 7.66
C HIS A 145 8.45 -4.80 6.46
N TYR A 146 9.75 -5.03 6.34
CA TYR A 146 10.51 -4.58 5.18
C TYR A 146 10.17 -5.44 3.96
N SER A 147 9.69 -4.81 2.90
CA SER A 147 9.40 -5.41 1.61
C SER A 147 10.18 -4.74 0.49
N LEU A 148 10.54 -5.50 -0.53
CA LEU A 148 11.23 -5.03 -1.71
C LEU A 148 10.24 -4.89 -2.86
N THR A 149 10.10 -3.67 -3.39
CA THR A 149 9.37 -3.40 -4.63
C THR A 149 10.37 -2.91 -5.67
N LEU A 150 10.50 -3.64 -6.78
CA LEU A 150 11.39 -3.29 -7.88
C LEU A 150 10.59 -2.90 -9.12
N SER A 151 11.00 -1.82 -9.75
CA SER A 151 10.49 -1.39 -11.06
C SER A 151 11.63 -1.40 -12.07
N TRP A 152 11.71 -2.45 -12.88
CA TRP A 152 12.70 -2.53 -13.96
C TRP A 152 12.57 -1.38 -14.96
N MET A 153 11.36 -0.89 -15.16
CA MET A 153 11.09 0.24 -16.05
C MET A 153 11.73 1.52 -15.51
N GLN A 154 11.55 1.81 -14.21
CA GLN A 154 12.18 2.96 -13.57
C GLN A 154 13.70 2.90 -13.69
N GLU A 155 14.30 1.73 -13.44
CA GLU A 155 15.74 1.52 -13.57
C GLU A 155 16.23 1.76 -15.01
N LEU A 156 15.50 1.26 -16.01
CA LEU A 156 15.86 1.51 -17.41
C LEU A 156 15.89 2.99 -17.79
N TYR A 157 14.96 3.78 -17.26
CA TYR A 157 14.89 5.21 -17.60
C TYR A 157 15.84 6.08 -16.78
N SER A 158 16.14 5.73 -15.54
CA SER A 158 16.92 6.56 -14.62
C SER A 158 18.40 6.20 -14.51
N ASN A 159 18.80 4.98 -14.88
CA ASN A 159 20.16 4.49 -14.71
C ASN A 159 20.90 4.37 -16.05
N ASP A 160 21.84 5.29 -16.32
CA ASP A 160 22.60 5.33 -17.57
C ASP A 160 23.64 4.20 -17.69
N GLU A 161 23.98 3.49 -16.62
CA GLU A 161 24.89 2.34 -16.66
C GLU A 161 24.24 1.10 -17.25
N ILE A 162 22.89 1.07 -17.30
CA ILE A 162 22.15 -0.01 -17.94
C ILE A 162 22.13 0.21 -19.45
N THR A 163 22.77 -0.69 -20.20
CA THR A 163 22.90 -0.62 -21.66
C THR A 163 22.29 -1.81 -22.37
N ASP A 164 22.07 -2.91 -21.66
CA ASP A 164 21.57 -4.18 -22.18
C ASP A 164 20.84 -5.00 -21.10
N LEU A 165 20.29 -6.16 -21.49
CA LEU A 165 19.58 -7.03 -20.56
C LEU A 165 20.47 -7.50 -19.40
N ASN A 166 21.72 -7.84 -19.66
CA ASN A 166 22.62 -8.37 -18.62
C ASN A 166 22.91 -7.32 -17.54
N SER A 167 23.15 -6.06 -17.94
CA SER A 167 23.36 -4.97 -16.99
C SER A 167 22.09 -4.65 -16.19
N LEU A 168 20.90 -4.72 -16.80
CA LEU A 168 19.62 -4.57 -16.10
C LEU A 168 19.42 -5.69 -15.08
N GLU A 169 19.51 -6.96 -15.50
CA GLU A 169 19.31 -8.12 -14.61
C GLU A 169 20.31 -8.10 -13.46
N LYS A 170 21.58 -7.75 -13.72
CA LYS A 170 22.59 -7.62 -12.68
C LYS A 170 22.22 -6.54 -11.65
N THR A 171 21.84 -5.35 -12.10
CA THR A 171 21.43 -4.26 -11.20
C THR A 171 20.27 -4.67 -10.30
N LEU A 172 19.24 -5.31 -10.86
CA LEU A 172 18.09 -5.77 -10.09
C LEU A 172 18.46 -6.88 -9.09
N ILE A 173 19.34 -7.81 -9.48
CA ILE A 173 19.85 -8.86 -8.58
C ILE A 173 20.69 -8.26 -7.44
N ASP A 174 21.52 -7.24 -7.71
CA ASP A 174 22.30 -6.56 -6.70
C ASP A 174 21.39 -5.89 -5.67
N TYR A 175 20.29 -5.23 -6.07
CA TYR A 175 19.27 -4.69 -5.16
C TYR A 175 18.60 -5.77 -4.31
N VAL A 176 18.26 -6.92 -4.91
CA VAL A 176 17.68 -8.05 -4.17
C VAL A 176 18.64 -8.56 -3.09
N ASN A 177 19.91 -8.70 -3.43
CA ASN A 177 20.93 -9.16 -2.49
C ASN A 177 21.15 -8.16 -1.36
N GLU A 178 21.21 -6.87 -1.67
CA GLU A 178 21.32 -5.80 -0.68
C GLU A 178 20.11 -5.81 0.26
N ALA A 179 18.90 -5.84 -0.27
CA ALA A 179 17.68 -5.90 0.52
C ALA A 179 17.65 -7.13 1.44
N ASN A 180 18.01 -8.31 0.91
CA ASN A 180 18.10 -9.54 1.70
C ASN A 180 19.15 -9.45 2.84
N ASN A 181 20.31 -8.85 2.58
CA ASN A 181 21.34 -8.61 3.59
C ASN A 181 20.85 -7.65 4.68
N ASN A 182 19.99 -6.70 4.33
CA ASN A 182 19.33 -5.77 5.25
C ASN A 182 18.07 -6.34 5.92
N GLY A 183 17.81 -7.65 5.77
CA GLY A 183 16.74 -8.35 6.48
C GLY A 183 15.40 -8.44 5.74
N CYS A 184 15.32 -7.98 4.49
CA CYS A 184 14.13 -8.17 3.66
C CYS A 184 13.87 -9.67 3.42
N ARG A 185 12.59 -10.07 3.52
CA ARG A 185 12.15 -11.45 3.27
C ARG A 185 10.96 -11.53 2.32
N ILE A 186 10.47 -10.38 1.88
CA ILE A 186 9.25 -10.22 1.08
C ILE A 186 9.60 -9.38 -0.14
N ALA A 187 9.25 -9.85 -1.32
CA ALA A 187 9.27 -9.08 -2.56
C ALA A 187 7.84 -8.87 -3.05
N GLU A 188 7.48 -7.62 -3.34
CA GLU A 188 6.20 -7.27 -3.93
C GLU A 188 6.36 -7.09 -5.44
N TYR A 189 5.40 -7.54 -6.22
CA TYR A 189 5.40 -7.44 -7.67
C TYR A 189 3.97 -7.26 -8.19
N ASN A 190 3.81 -6.49 -9.25
CA ASN A 190 2.52 -6.43 -9.92
C ASN A 190 2.21 -7.78 -10.56
N SER A 191 0.94 -8.20 -10.53
CA SER A 191 0.53 -9.41 -11.23
C SER A 191 0.71 -9.25 -12.74
N PHE A 192 1.03 -10.36 -13.41
CA PHE A 192 1.13 -10.39 -14.86
C PHE A 192 -0.25 -10.20 -15.48
N SER A 193 -0.36 -9.31 -16.47
CA SER A 193 -1.60 -9.10 -17.21
C SER A 193 -1.80 -10.15 -18.30
N ASP A 194 -0.75 -10.39 -19.09
CA ASP A 194 -0.76 -11.36 -20.17
C ASP A 194 0.57 -12.12 -20.20
N PHE A 195 0.47 -13.44 -20.39
CA PHE A 195 1.66 -14.28 -20.49
C PHE A 195 2.30 -14.17 -21.87
N VAL A 196 3.53 -13.65 -21.90
CA VAL A 196 4.41 -13.70 -23.07
C VAL A 196 5.64 -14.54 -22.74
N LYS A 197 5.88 -15.61 -23.50
CA LYS A 197 7.01 -16.51 -23.23
C LYS A 197 8.34 -15.76 -23.30
N PRO A 198 9.14 -15.75 -22.23
CA PRO A 198 10.44 -15.09 -22.20
C PRO A 198 11.40 -15.59 -23.31
N ASN A 199 12.09 -14.64 -23.89
CA ASN A 199 13.16 -14.88 -24.87
C ASN A 199 14.30 -13.89 -24.58
N PRO A 200 15.45 -14.34 -24.03
CA PRO A 200 16.54 -13.44 -23.63
C PRO A 200 17.13 -12.62 -24.79
N PHE A 201 17.12 -13.16 -26.02
CA PHE A 201 17.63 -12.43 -27.19
C PHE A 201 16.70 -11.26 -27.54
N LEU A 202 15.39 -11.51 -27.63
CA LEU A 202 14.40 -10.44 -27.89
C LEU A 202 14.36 -9.44 -26.74
N ALA A 203 14.37 -9.89 -25.47
CA ALA A 203 14.42 -9.03 -24.31
C ALA A 203 15.62 -8.08 -24.35
N ASN A 204 16.79 -8.58 -24.76
CA ASN A 204 17.97 -7.73 -24.90
C ASN A 204 17.81 -6.64 -25.98
N GLU A 205 17.20 -6.97 -27.12
CA GLU A 205 16.90 -6.00 -28.17
C GLU A 205 15.84 -4.97 -27.70
N ILE A 206 14.84 -5.41 -26.93
CA ILE A 206 13.84 -4.50 -26.34
C ILE A 206 14.50 -3.52 -25.37
N VAL A 207 15.39 -3.97 -24.48
CA VAL A 207 16.14 -3.07 -23.57
C VAL A 207 16.90 -2.01 -24.36
N LYS A 208 17.60 -2.37 -25.42
CA LYS A 208 18.34 -1.42 -26.27
C LYS A 208 17.41 -0.42 -26.97
N ARG A 209 16.25 -0.89 -27.47
CA ARG A 209 15.24 -0.02 -28.09
C ARG A 209 14.69 0.98 -27.09
N ILE A 210 14.34 0.56 -25.85
CA ILE A 210 13.89 1.45 -24.78
C ILE A 210 14.97 2.49 -24.46
N LYS A 211 16.22 2.07 -24.28
CA LYS A 211 17.35 2.99 -23.98
C LYS A 211 17.60 4.00 -25.10
N SER A 212 17.39 3.62 -26.35
CA SER A 212 17.49 4.52 -27.50
C SER A 212 16.24 5.38 -27.72
N LYS A 213 15.21 5.25 -26.88
CA LYS A 213 13.91 5.92 -27.00
C LYS A 213 13.21 5.66 -28.33
N ASP A 214 13.29 4.42 -28.80
CA ASP A 214 12.60 3.99 -30.02
C ASP A 214 11.07 4.11 -29.82
N PRO A 215 10.36 4.89 -30.66
CA PRO A 215 8.91 5.06 -30.54
C PRO A 215 8.09 3.82 -30.92
N ASN A 216 8.72 2.78 -31.47
CA ASN A 216 8.05 1.57 -31.91
C ASN A 216 8.12 0.45 -30.85
N VAL A 217 8.44 0.74 -29.60
CA VAL A 217 8.30 -0.23 -28.49
C VAL A 217 6.81 -0.42 -28.22
N GLU A 218 6.34 -1.65 -28.33
CA GLU A 218 4.93 -2.01 -28.17
C GLU A 218 4.66 -2.59 -26.76
N VAL A 219 3.40 -2.76 -26.39
CA VAL A 219 2.99 -3.31 -25.10
C VAL A 219 3.50 -4.76 -24.95
N GLU A 220 3.37 -5.57 -25.99
CA GLU A 220 3.86 -6.96 -26.02
C GLU A 220 5.38 -7.06 -25.81
N ASP A 221 6.15 -6.05 -26.26
CA ASP A 221 7.58 -5.95 -25.96
C ASP A 221 7.80 -5.81 -24.45
N CYS A 222 6.99 -4.96 -23.79
CA CYS A 222 7.06 -4.75 -22.35
C CYS A 222 6.64 -6.02 -21.59
N ASP A 223 5.59 -6.71 -22.00
CA ASP A 223 5.13 -7.96 -21.37
C ASP A 223 6.19 -9.07 -21.49
N LEU A 224 6.87 -9.19 -22.65
CA LEU A 224 7.97 -10.12 -22.83
C LEU A 224 9.14 -9.80 -21.88
N LEU A 225 9.52 -8.52 -21.78
CA LEU A 225 10.59 -8.10 -20.90
C LEU A 225 10.21 -8.29 -19.43
N ASP A 226 8.96 -7.99 -19.05
CA ASP A 226 8.45 -8.20 -17.70
C ASP A 226 8.56 -9.68 -17.29
N MET A 227 8.12 -10.60 -18.13
CA MET A 227 8.23 -12.03 -17.88
C MET A 227 9.68 -12.53 -17.85
N GLN A 228 10.59 -11.95 -18.65
CA GLN A 228 12.02 -12.27 -18.58
C GLN A 228 12.62 -11.83 -17.23
N ILE A 229 12.34 -10.62 -16.80
CA ILE A 229 12.80 -10.10 -15.51
C ILE A 229 12.18 -10.89 -14.35
N ALA A 230 10.88 -11.17 -14.40
CA ALA A 230 10.19 -11.98 -13.40
C ALA A 230 10.83 -13.37 -13.23
N ARG A 231 11.19 -14.02 -14.34
CA ARG A 231 11.91 -15.29 -14.32
C ARG A 231 13.27 -15.15 -13.63
N THR A 232 14.04 -14.13 -13.98
CA THR A 232 15.38 -13.90 -13.42
C THR A 232 15.31 -13.61 -11.94
N LEU A 233 14.43 -12.69 -11.52
CA LEU A 233 14.21 -12.34 -10.10
C LEU A 233 13.64 -13.53 -9.31
N GLY A 234 12.70 -14.27 -9.87
CA GLY A 234 12.10 -15.43 -9.22
C GLY A 234 13.14 -16.52 -8.90
N ILE A 235 14.12 -16.76 -9.77
CA ILE A 235 15.25 -17.66 -9.50
C ILE A 235 16.05 -17.15 -8.30
N GLU A 236 16.34 -15.85 -8.26
CA GLU A 236 17.12 -15.26 -7.16
C GLU A 236 16.34 -15.28 -5.84
N TYR A 237 15.04 -14.92 -5.86
CA TYR A 237 14.16 -15.02 -4.70
C TYR A 237 14.11 -16.44 -4.11
N ARG A 238 14.03 -17.48 -4.96
CA ARG A 238 14.10 -18.88 -4.50
C ARG A 238 15.43 -19.20 -3.81
N LYS A 239 16.56 -18.80 -4.37
CA LYS A 239 17.89 -19.03 -3.77
C LYS A 239 18.00 -18.41 -2.40
N LEU A 240 17.48 -17.20 -2.23
CA LEU A 240 17.55 -16.42 -0.99
C LEU A 240 16.43 -16.75 -0.01
N GLY A 241 15.43 -17.54 -0.41
CA GLY A 241 14.25 -17.86 0.40
C GLY A 241 13.29 -16.69 0.60
N LEU A 242 13.33 -15.68 -0.26
CA LEU A 242 12.36 -14.60 -0.26
C LEU A 242 10.98 -15.13 -0.68
N ARG A 243 9.93 -14.52 -0.14
CA ARG A 243 8.55 -14.78 -0.51
C ARG A 243 8.10 -13.75 -1.51
N TRP A 244 7.23 -14.16 -2.41
CA TRP A 244 6.72 -13.29 -3.46
C TRP A 244 5.24 -12.97 -3.25
N LEU A 245 4.93 -11.70 -3.08
CA LEU A 245 3.57 -11.19 -3.02
C LEU A 245 3.21 -10.56 -4.38
N LEU A 246 2.25 -11.17 -5.07
CA LEU A 246 1.76 -10.67 -6.36
C LEU A 246 0.52 -9.81 -6.13
N LYS A 247 0.61 -8.52 -6.50
CA LYS A 247 -0.49 -7.56 -6.39
C LYS A 247 -1.52 -7.81 -7.49
N GLY A 248 -2.76 -8.09 -7.09
CA GLY A 248 -3.89 -8.21 -8.00
C GLY A 248 -4.88 -9.30 -7.61
N SER A 249 -6.13 -9.13 -8.05
CA SER A 249 -7.21 -10.11 -7.86
C SER A 249 -7.14 -11.25 -8.89
N HIS A 250 -6.36 -11.06 -9.94
CA HIS A 250 -6.17 -12.04 -11.00
C HIS A 250 -4.67 -12.15 -11.34
N VAL A 251 -4.20 -13.36 -11.48
CA VAL A 251 -2.85 -13.65 -11.96
C VAL A 251 -2.97 -14.63 -13.12
N ASP A 252 -2.18 -14.40 -14.14
CA ASP A 252 -2.12 -15.29 -15.30
C ASP A 252 -1.55 -16.65 -14.90
N GLU A 253 -2.36 -17.71 -15.05
CA GLU A 253 -1.99 -19.07 -14.65
C GLU A 253 -0.88 -19.64 -15.54
N ASP A 254 -0.83 -19.25 -16.81
CA ASP A 254 0.23 -19.69 -17.74
C ASP A 254 1.58 -19.09 -17.35
N ALA A 255 1.59 -17.84 -16.85
CA ALA A 255 2.77 -17.20 -16.30
C ALA A 255 3.31 -17.96 -15.08
N LEU A 256 2.44 -18.29 -14.12
CA LEU A 256 2.82 -19.06 -12.93
C LEU A 256 3.33 -20.46 -13.28
N ASP A 257 2.64 -21.17 -14.18
CA ASP A 257 3.03 -22.50 -14.66
C ASP A 257 4.40 -22.46 -15.38
N TYR A 258 4.62 -21.44 -16.18
CA TYR A 258 5.92 -21.23 -16.81
C TYR A 258 7.04 -21.01 -15.79
N LEU A 259 6.82 -20.13 -14.79
CA LEU A 259 7.80 -19.84 -13.73
C LEU A 259 8.10 -21.10 -12.90
N GLU A 260 7.07 -21.89 -12.54
CA GLU A 260 7.24 -23.13 -11.78
C GLU A 260 8.07 -24.16 -12.58
N LYS A 261 7.73 -24.41 -13.85
CA LYS A 261 8.47 -25.32 -14.74
C LYS A 261 9.94 -24.93 -14.95
N ASN A 262 10.25 -23.64 -14.79
CA ASN A 262 11.61 -23.10 -14.92
C ASN A 262 12.32 -22.89 -13.57
N ASN A 263 11.79 -23.42 -12.47
CA ASN A 263 12.31 -23.21 -11.12
C ASN A 263 12.47 -21.73 -10.72
N ALA A 264 11.62 -20.88 -11.26
CA ALA A 264 11.61 -19.43 -11.05
C ALA A 264 10.42 -18.94 -10.22
N LEU A 265 9.56 -19.84 -9.72
CA LEU A 265 8.45 -19.46 -8.84
C LEU A 265 8.86 -19.65 -7.38
N PRO A 266 9.11 -18.58 -6.61
CA PRO A 266 9.33 -18.67 -5.16
C PRO A 266 8.01 -18.99 -4.44
N LYS A 267 8.05 -19.07 -3.10
CA LYS A 267 6.83 -19.19 -2.31
C LYS A 267 5.97 -17.94 -2.54
N THR A 268 4.85 -18.10 -3.23
CA THR A 268 4.06 -16.99 -3.79
C THR A 268 2.67 -16.93 -3.17
N ARG A 269 2.15 -15.72 -2.95
CA ARG A 269 0.76 -15.42 -2.58
C ARG A 269 0.26 -14.21 -3.36
N ASN A 270 -1.00 -14.24 -3.75
CA ASN A 270 -1.67 -13.08 -4.33
C ASN A 270 -2.30 -12.23 -3.22
N TYR A 271 -2.25 -10.92 -3.40
CA TYR A 271 -2.90 -10.00 -2.48
C TYR A 271 -3.68 -8.91 -3.22
N ILE A 272 -4.76 -8.46 -2.59
CA ILE A 272 -5.57 -7.33 -3.05
C ILE A 272 -5.13 -6.11 -2.26
N GLN A 273 -4.59 -5.11 -2.93
CA GLN A 273 -4.19 -3.87 -2.30
C GLN A 273 -5.21 -2.77 -2.59
N PHE A 274 -5.81 -2.26 -1.52
CA PHE A 274 -6.70 -1.12 -1.60
C PHE A 274 -5.88 0.18 -1.66
N GLU A 275 -6.24 1.04 -2.60
CA GLU A 275 -5.66 2.37 -2.74
C GLU A 275 -6.69 3.44 -2.34
N ILE A 276 -6.22 4.49 -1.67
CA ILE A 276 -7.08 5.60 -1.28
C ILE A 276 -7.64 6.25 -2.55
N GLY A 277 -8.95 6.52 -2.55
CA GLY A 277 -9.64 7.04 -3.72
C GLY A 277 -10.39 5.98 -4.53
N GLN A 278 -10.12 4.68 -4.29
CA GLN A 278 -10.97 3.62 -4.85
C GLN A 278 -12.29 3.55 -4.08
N SER A 279 -13.38 3.32 -4.83
CA SER A 279 -14.72 3.17 -4.25
C SER A 279 -14.91 1.81 -3.58
N GLU A 280 -15.90 1.72 -2.69
CA GLU A 280 -16.36 0.45 -2.12
C GLU A 280 -16.76 -0.55 -3.21
N ASP A 281 -17.49 -0.09 -4.24
CA ASP A 281 -17.90 -0.91 -5.39
C ASP A 281 -16.71 -1.50 -6.13
N TYR A 282 -15.61 -0.75 -6.27
CA TYR A 282 -14.40 -1.26 -6.91
C TYR A 282 -13.74 -2.36 -6.08
N LEU A 283 -13.66 -2.19 -4.77
CA LEU A 283 -13.13 -3.24 -3.89
C LEU A 283 -14.04 -4.48 -3.88
N GLU A 284 -15.36 -4.29 -3.87
CA GLU A 284 -16.29 -5.41 -3.99
C GLU A 284 -16.10 -6.16 -5.31
N LEU A 285 -15.93 -5.44 -6.42
CA LEU A 285 -15.64 -6.07 -7.72
C LEU A 285 -14.35 -6.90 -7.69
N GLN A 286 -13.29 -6.41 -7.06
CA GLN A 286 -12.04 -7.16 -6.89
C GLN A 286 -12.24 -8.41 -6.04
N LEU A 287 -12.96 -8.32 -4.91
CA LEU A 287 -13.26 -9.46 -4.05
C LEU A 287 -14.12 -10.50 -4.76
N ARG A 288 -15.16 -10.07 -5.52
CA ARG A 288 -15.99 -10.97 -6.33
C ARG A 288 -15.20 -11.61 -7.47
N GLY A 289 -14.29 -10.87 -8.11
CA GLY A 289 -13.38 -11.40 -9.13
C GLY A 289 -12.46 -12.49 -8.55
N TYR A 290 -11.92 -12.27 -7.36
CA TYR A 290 -11.15 -13.28 -6.63
C TYR A 290 -12.02 -14.50 -6.26
N ALA A 291 -13.22 -14.26 -5.72
CA ALA A 291 -14.17 -15.29 -5.29
C ALA A 291 -14.61 -16.21 -6.43
N ALA A 292 -14.64 -15.70 -7.67
CA ALA A 292 -15.00 -16.50 -8.84
C ALA A 292 -14.01 -17.64 -9.12
N LYS A 293 -12.77 -17.53 -8.65
CA LYS A 293 -11.69 -18.49 -8.90
C LYS A 293 -11.13 -19.13 -7.63
N HIS A 294 -11.19 -18.44 -6.49
CA HIS A 294 -10.53 -18.83 -5.25
C HIS A 294 -11.46 -18.62 -4.04
N PRO A 295 -11.27 -19.38 -2.96
CA PRO A 295 -11.98 -19.14 -1.70
C PRO A 295 -11.64 -17.75 -1.14
N VAL A 296 -12.63 -16.90 -0.92
CA VAL A 296 -12.44 -15.54 -0.36
C VAL A 296 -11.69 -15.57 0.97
N GLY A 297 -11.91 -16.58 1.80
CA GLY A 297 -11.18 -16.76 3.06
C GLY A 297 -9.66 -16.91 2.92
N ASN A 298 -9.15 -17.15 1.71
CA ASN A 298 -7.71 -17.19 1.43
C ASN A 298 -7.17 -15.86 0.87
N ALA A 299 -8.06 -14.87 0.62
CA ALA A 299 -7.64 -13.57 0.13
C ALA A 299 -6.76 -12.87 1.16
N ILE A 300 -5.71 -12.22 0.70
CA ILE A 300 -4.94 -11.26 1.47
C ILE A 300 -5.43 -9.88 1.04
N CYS A 301 -5.97 -9.12 1.99
CA CYS A 301 -6.43 -7.78 1.73
C CYS A 301 -5.62 -6.80 2.57
N THR A 302 -5.00 -5.83 1.95
CA THR A 302 -4.15 -4.83 2.59
C THR A 302 -4.37 -3.44 1.99
N VAL A 303 -3.76 -2.44 2.59
CA VAL A 303 -3.84 -1.05 2.16
C VAL A 303 -2.48 -0.59 1.70
N ASN A 304 -2.44 0.20 0.62
CA ASN A 304 -1.23 0.92 0.26
C ASN A 304 -0.91 1.95 1.35
N SER A 305 0.15 1.71 2.11
CA SER A 305 0.62 2.62 3.16
C SER A 305 1.53 3.73 2.62
N ALA A 306 2.03 3.57 1.40
CA ALA A 306 2.95 4.51 0.74
C ALA A 306 4.11 4.97 1.65
N ASP A 307 4.71 4.02 2.37
CA ASP A 307 5.79 4.26 3.34
C ASP A 307 5.45 5.28 4.45
N ASN A 308 4.16 5.47 4.74
CA ASN A 308 3.69 6.38 5.75
C ASN A 308 3.34 5.64 7.05
N CYS A 309 3.96 6.01 8.16
CA CYS A 309 3.68 5.45 9.48
C CYS A 309 2.28 5.83 10.03
N LEU A 310 1.61 6.82 9.43
CA LEU A 310 0.21 7.18 9.73
C LEU A 310 -0.81 6.28 9.02
N CYS A 311 -0.44 5.06 8.65
CA CYS A 311 -1.31 4.14 7.92
C CYS A 311 -2.50 3.60 8.75
N PHE A 312 -2.63 3.94 10.03
CA PHE A 312 -3.73 3.50 10.88
C PHE A 312 -5.09 3.90 10.31
N ALA A 313 -5.28 5.17 9.97
CA ALA A 313 -6.56 5.66 9.48
C ALA A 313 -6.99 4.98 8.16
N ARG A 314 -6.03 4.75 7.26
CA ARG A 314 -6.26 4.03 6.00
C ARG A 314 -6.71 2.59 6.24
N ASN A 315 -6.08 1.91 7.20
CA ASN A 315 -6.45 0.55 7.58
C ASN A 315 -7.82 0.51 8.28
N ASP A 316 -8.13 1.46 9.16
CA ASP A 316 -9.44 1.55 9.82
C ASP A 316 -10.56 1.76 8.78
N TYR A 317 -10.36 2.70 7.85
CA TYR A 317 -11.27 2.97 6.74
C TYR A 317 -11.51 1.72 5.89
N PHE A 318 -10.43 1.06 5.47
CA PHE A 318 -10.49 -0.15 4.67
C PHE A 318 -11.22 -1.30 5.36
N ARG A 319 -10.93 -1.56 6.64
CA ARG A 319 -11.60 -2.59 7.44
C ARG A 319 -13.10 -2.39 7.48
N ARG A 320 -13.56 -1.14 7.58
CA ARG A 320 -14.98 -0.80 7.56
C ARG A 320 -15.62 -1.12 6.22
N ILE A 321 -14.96 -0.81 5.11
CA ILE A 321 -15.43 -1.15 3.76
C ILE A 321 -15.53 -2.67 3.60
N VAL A 322 -14.51 -3.42 3.99
CA VAL A 322 -14.55 -4.90 3.93
C VAL A 322 -15.71 -5.44 4.78
N CYS A 323 -15.90 -4.93 5.99
CA CYS A 323 -17.03 -5.34 6.84
C CYS A 323 -18.38 -4.98 6.23
N ASN A 324 -18.51 -3.86 5.51
CA ASN A 324 -19.72 -3.51 4.77
C ASN A 324 -20.01 -4.50 3.65
N ILE A 325 -19.01 -4.78 2.82
CA ILE A 325 -19.15 -5.72 1.69
C ILE A 325 -19.59 -7.08 2.20
N ILE A 326 -18.88 -7.65 3.17
CA ILE A 326 -19.23 -8.97 3.74
C ILE A 326 -20.58 -8.93 4.47
N GLY A 327 -20.83 -7.83 5.20
CA GLY A 327 -22.12 -7.63 5.87
C GLY A 327 -23.29 -7.59 4.89
N SER A 328 -23.11 -6.91 3.75
CA SER A 328 -24.12 -6.87 2.68
C SER A 328 -24.36 -8.24 2.04
N TRP A 329 -23.31 -9.04 1.84
CA TRP A 329 -23.47 -10.42 1.35
C TRP A 329 -24.28 -11.29 2.33
N VAL A 330 -24.10 -11.09 3.64
CA VAL A 330 -24.90 -11.81 4.65
C VAL A 330 -26.36 -11.35 4.63
N GLU A 331 -26.61 -10.03 4.66
CA GLU A 331 -27.98 -9.47 4.64
C GLU A 331 -28.75 -9.84 3.36
N ASN A 332 -28.06 -9.97 2.24
CA ASN A 332 -28.64 -10.39 0.95
C ASN A 332 -28.82 -11.93 0.86
N GLY A 333 -28.39 -12.69 1.86
CA GLY A 333 -28.46 -14.17 1.84
C GLY A 333 -27.43 -14.85 0.93
N GLU A 334 -26.41 -14.12 0.49
CA GLU A 334 -25.31 -14.65 -0.33
C GLU A 334 -24.29 -15.42 0.51
N TYR A 335 -24.23 -15.15 1.82
CA TYR A 335 -23.30 -15.79 2.75
C TYR A 335 -23.97 -16.12 4.09
N THR A 336 -23.35 -17.00 4.87
CA THR A 336 -23.87 -17.45 6.17
C THR A 336 -23.83 -16.35 7.22
N SER A 337 -24.81 -16.36 8.14
CA SER A 337 -24.83 -15.55 9.36
C SER A 337 -24.15 -16.22 10.57
N ASP A 338 -23.51 -17.40 10.39
CA ASP A 338 -22.84 -18.10 11.48
C ASP A 338 -21.65 -17.29 12.01
N GLU A 339 -21.73 -16.89 13.27
CA GLU A 339 -20.77 -15.98 13.90
C GLU A 339 -19.33 -16.49 13.87
N LYS A 340 -19.13 -17.80 14.11
CA LYS A 340 -17.80 -18.40 14.13
C LYS A 340 -17.15 -18.37 12.75
N THR A 341 -17.95 -18.64 11.72
CA THR A 341 -17.50 -18.59 10.32
C THR A 341 -17.17 -17.18 9.90
N LEU A 342 -18.03 -16.21 10.25
CA LEU A 342 -17.82 -14.80 9.95
C LEU A 342 -16.58 -14.22 10.65
N LYS A 343 -16.41 -14.52 11.94
CA LYS A 343 -15.21 -14.11 12.69
C LYS A 343 -13.95 -14.62 12.02
N LYS A 344 -13.91 -15.94 11.72
CA LYS A 344 -12.74 -16.52 11.05
C LYS A 344 -12.47 -15.88 9.70
N LEU A 345 -13.50 -15.64 8.87
CA LEU A 345 -13.35 -14.99 7.58
C LEU A 345 -12.70 -13.61 7.71
N ILE A 346 -13.22 -12.76 8.60
CA ILE A 346 -12.73 -11.39 8.81
C ILE A 346 -11.28 -11.40 9.32
N GLU A 347 -10.96 -12.24 10.30
CA GLU A 347 -9.61 -12.35 10.84
C GLU A 347 -8.62 -12.85 9.79
N ASP A 348 -9.03 -13.81 8.94
CA ASP A 348 -8.16 -14.38 7.91
C ASP A 348 -7.84 -13.34 6.82
N ILE A 349 -8.84 -12.70 6.23
CA ILE A 349 -8.63 -11.76 5.12
C ILE A 349 -7.96 -10.44 5.53
N LEU A 350 -8.17 -9.99 6.77
CA LEU A 350 -7.62 -8.71 7.25
C LEU A 350 -6.28 -8.85 8.00
N TYR A 351 -5.89 -10.07 8.40
CA TYR A 351 -4.67 -10.24 9.18
C TYR A 351 -3.98 -11.59 8.99
N ASN A 352 -4.66 -12.74 9.28
CA ASN A 352 -3.99 -14.03 9.41
C ASN A 352 -3.31 -14.47 8.11
N ASN A 353 -3.97 -14.29 6.95
CA ASN A 353 -3.43 -14.71 5.66
C ASN A 353 -2.16 -13.95 5.29
N LEU A 354 -2.11 -12.62 5.56
CA LEU A 354 -0.90 -11.85 5.36
C LEU A 354 0.18 -12.27 6.36
N LYS A 355 -0.17 -12.44 7.63
CA LYS A 355 0.77 -12.91 8.67
C LYS A 355 1.40 -14.24 8.29
N GLU A 356 0.61 -15.20 7.82
CA GLU A 356 1.12 -16.49 7.32
C GLU A 356 2.02 -16.31 6.08
N ALA A 357 1.61 -15.43 5.16
CA ALA A 357 2.36 -15.20 3.93
C ALA A 357 3.75 -14.60 4.18
N ILE A 358 3.94 -13.84 5.26
CA ILE A 358 5.21 -13.19 5.60
C ILE A 358 6.02 -13.92 6.68
N SER A 359 5.44 -14.95 7.34
CA SER A 359 6.12 -15.79 8.34
C SER A 359 6.93 -16.91 7.70
#